data_ddaad88c97bae37ed7476161fed19649
#
_entry.id   ddaad88c97bae37ed7476161fed19649
#
_cell.length_a   1.000
_cell.length_b   1.000
_cell.length_c   1.000
_cell.angle_alpha   90.00
_cell.angle_beta   90.00
_cell.angle_gamma   90.00
#
_symmetry.space_group_name_H-M   'P 1'
#
loop_
_entity.id
_entity.type
_entity.pdbx_description
1 polymer ?
#
loop_
_entity_poly.entity_id
_entity_poly.type
_entity_poly.pdbx_seq_one_letter_code
_entity_poly.pdbx_strand_id
1 'polypeptide(L)'
;AEEAQRVMAAFGSAVRKVAPAQVASAARGVAAPLTGRAFVGKLAALSLVAICWGLVNFGLLLWLPVELVARGYSMELSSGLLAASALIALPTVFLVAWIYHAWSTKYSLMLAIVVTLAGLGGVLWLDHSGGGSPVLPVALLIVGSNGIIAMLLPYAAESFPLRIRGRATGWIAACSKLGGVLAQILSIAAMIPALGTSAWVIALPTGLALLLVWRYGKETRGRDLRDLDAGG
;
A
#
# COMPACT_ATOMS: atom_id res chain seq x y z
N ALA A 1 39.16 1.51 4.13
CA ALA A 1 39.10 0.11 4.67
C ALA A 1 39.49 0.05 6.14
N GLU A 2 40.60 0.73 6.56
CA GLU A 2 41.08 0.73 7.94
C GLU A 2 40.10 1.42 8.92
N GLU A 3 39.46 2.51 8.52
CA GLU A 3 38.51 3.22 9.36
C GLU A 3 37.24 2.38 9.62
N ALA A 4 36.73 1.67 8.62
CA ALA A 4 35.63 0.72 8.79
C ALA A 4 36.02 -0.45 9.74
N GLN A 5 37.28 -0.90 9.70
CA GLN A 5 37.78 -1.93 10.62
C GLN A 5 37.87 -1.42 12.06
N ARG A 6 38.31 -0.18 12.29
CA ARG A 6 38.32 0.43 13.63
C ARG A 6 36.91 0.58 14.21
N VAL A 7 35.98 1.05 13.40
CA VAL A 7 34.55 1.20 13.81
C VAL A 7 33.96 -0.16 14.19
N MET A 8 34.15 -1.19 13.35
CA MET A 8 33.64 -2.53 13.62
C MET A 8 34.29 -3.19 14.85
N ALA A 9 35.59 -2.97 15.07
CA ALA A 9 36.30 -3.45 16.28
C ALA A 9 35.75 -2.78 17.54
N ALA A 10 35.37 -1.49 17.48
CA ALA A 10 34.77 -0.77 18.61
C ALA A 10 33.40 -1.36 19.02
N PHE A 11 32.69 -2.00 18.11
CA PHE A 11 31.42 -2.71 18.38
C PHE A 11 31.62 -4.21 18.71
N GLY A 12 32.82 -4.67 18.96
CA GLY A 12 33.12 -6.05 19.38
C GLY A 12 32.91 -7.09 18.27
N SER A 13 32.76 -6.66 17.00
CA SER A 13 32.56 -7.56 15.87
C SER A 13 33.90 -7.85 15.16
N ALA A 14 34.26 -9.14 15.04
CA ALA A 14 35.42 -9.57 14.25
C ALA A 14 35.12 -9.38 12.75
N VAL A 15 35.87 -8.51 12.09
CA VAL A 15 35.79 -8.33 10.63
C VAL A 15 36.40 -9.55 9.96
N ARG A 16 35.56 -10.44 9.42
CA ARG A 16 36.00 -11.53 8.56
C ARG A 16 36.51 -10.94 7.24
N LYS A 17 37.82 -11.03 7.00
CA LYS A 17 38.40 -10.64 5.70
C LYS A 17 37.82 -11.55 4.61
N VAL A 18 36.86 -11.02 3.85
CA VAL A 18 36.31 -11.71 2.67
C VAL A 18 37.31 -11.52 1.53
N ALA A 19 37.74 -12.61 0.89
CA ALA A 19 38.69 -12.54 -0.22
C ALA A 19 38.14 -11.68 -1.35
N PRO A 20 38.97 -10.83 -2.01
CA PRO A 20 38.51 -9.95 -3.11
C PRO A 20 37.76 -10.69 -4.22
N ALA A 21 38.12 -11.95 -4.47
CA ALA A 21 37.45 -12.81 -5.43
C ALA A 21 36.00 -13.13 -5.04
N GLN A 22 35.69 -13.28 -3.73
CA GLN A 22 34.34 -13.52 -3.24
C GLN A 22 33.49 -12.24 -3.31
N VAL A 23 34.08 -11.08 -3.07
CA VAL A 23 33.39 -9.78 -3.28
C VAL A 23 33.09 -9.56 -4.76
N ALA A 24 34.06 -9.87 -5.64
CA ALA A 24 33.88 -9.74 -7.09
C ALA A 24 32.90 -10.78 -7.66
N SER A 25 32.79 -11.99 -7.08
CA SER A 25 31.80 -12.99 -7.50
C SER A 25 30.40 -12.64 -7.00
N ALA A 26 30.27 -12.15 -5.78
CA ALA A 26 29.01 -11.64 -5.26
C ALA A 26 28.52 -10.41 -6.05
N ALA A 27 29.44 -9.53 -6.47
CA ALA A 27 29.11 -8.38 -7.33
C ALA A 27 28.71 -8.79 -8.77
N ARG A 28 29.23 -9.91 -9.27
CA ARG A 28 28.89 -10.44 -10.62
C ARG A 28 27.70 -11.35 -10.65
N GLY A 29 27.33 -11.96 -9.52
CA GLY A 29 26.26 -12.96 -9.42
C GLY A 29 24.84 -12.40 -9.44
N VAL A 30 24.62 -11.09 -9.45
CA VAL A 30 23.29 -10.51 -9.28
C VAL A 30 23.04 -9.38 -10.27
N ALA A 31 23.04 -9.71 -11.54
CA ALA A 31 22.39 -8.89 -12.55
C ALA A 31 21.11 -9.59 -13.03
N ALA A 32 20.15 -9.81 -12.11
CA ALA A 32 18.80 -10.08 -12.55
C ALA A 32 18.33 -8.88 -13.39
N PRO A 33 17.82 -9.11 -14.61
CA PRO A 33 17.45 -8.00 -15.50
C PRO A 33 16.34 -7.18 -14.82
N LEU A 34 16.64 -5.90 -14.51
CA LEU A 34 15.71 -4.92 -13.97
C LEU A 34 14.52 -4.62 -14.92
N THR A 35 14.46 -5.30 -16.06
CA THR A 35 13.48 -5.17 -17.13
C THR A 35 12.63 -6.43 -17.34
N GLY A 36 12.80 -7.46 -16.50
CA GLY A 36 11.99 -8.69 -16.59
C GLY A 36 10.50 -8.42 -16.35
N ARG A 37 9.62 -9.16 -17.06
CA ARG A 37 8.15 -9.06 -16.90
C ARG A 37 7.71 -9.14 -15.44
N ALA A 38 8.39 -9.95 -14.62
CA ALA A 38 8.08 -10.10 -13.20
C ALA A 38 8.40 -8.83 -12.39
N PHE A 39 9.52 -8.16 -12.72
CA PHE A 39 9.90 -6.91 -12.07
C PHE A 39 8.92 -5.78 -12.41
N VAL A 40 8.68 -5.57 -13.70
CA VAL A 40 7.75 -4.54 -14.18
C VAL A 40 6.34 -4.80 -13.66
N GLY A 41 5.88 -6.05 -13.69
CA GLY A 41 4.57 -6.45 -13.18
C GLY A 41 4.41 -6.17 -11.68
N LYS A 42 5.45 -6.45 -10.88
CA LYS A 42 5.45 -6.16 -9.44
C LYS A 42 5.45 -4.64 -9.16
N LEU A 43 6.29 -3.89 -9.87
CA LEU A 43 6.34 -2.44 -9.74
C LEU A 43 5.01 -1.81 -10.14
N ALA A 44 4.43 -2.21 -11.26
CA ALA A 44 3.12 -1.75 -11.72
C ALA A 44 2.00 -2.10 -10.72
N ALA A 45 2.00 -3.33 -10.18
CA ALA A 45 1.03 -3.76 -9.19
C ALA A 45 1.05 -2.87 -7.94
N LEU A 46 2.24 -2.67 -7.35
CA LEU A 46 2.36 -1.86 -6.13
C LEU A 46 2.15 -0.36 -6.39
N SER A 47 2.54 0.14 -7.57
CA SER A 47 2.24 1.51 -7.98
C SER A 47 0.74 1.74 -8.11
N LEU A 48 0.01 0.79 -8.70
CA LEU A 48 -1.44 0.88 -8.85
C LEU A 48 -2.14 0.82 -7.49
N VAL A 49 -1.71 -0.09 -6.59
CA VAL A 49 -2.21 -0.12 -5.19
C VAL A 49 -1.99 1.23 -4.52
N ALA A 50 -0.81 1.84 -4.68
CA ALA A 50 -0.47 3.14 -4.11
C ALA A 50 -1.38 4.26 -4.62
N ILE A 51 -1.60 4.33 -5.94
CA ILE A 51 -2.48 5.33 -6.56
C ILE A 51 -3.92 5.16 -6.06
N CYS A 52 -4.44 3.92 -6.07
CA CYS A 52 -5.80 3.63 -5.59
C CYS A 52 -5.96 3.99 -4.11
N TRP A 53 -4.96 3.68 -3.28
CA TRP A 53 -4.95 4.11 -1.89
C TRP A 53 -5.04 5.63 -1.75
N GLY A 54 -4.26 6.37 -2.55
CA GLY A 54 -4.30 7.84 -2.56
C GLY A 54 -5.66 8.40 -2.96
N LEU A 55 -6.31 7.80 -3.97
CA LEU A 55 -7.66 8.16 -4.41
C LEU A 55 -8.71 7.88 -3.33
N VAL A 56 -8.62 6.75 -2.62
CA VAL A 56 -9.53 6.45 -1.49
C VAL A 56 -9.35 7.46 -0.37
N ASN A 57 -8.11 7.66 0.10
CA ASN A 57 -7.83 8.49 1.29
C ASN A 57 -8.04 9.97 1.07
N PHE A 58 -7.51 10.52 -0.02
CA PHE A 58 -7.52 11.96 -0.31
C PHE A 58 -8.63 12.37 -1.29
N GLY A 59 -9.35 11.40 -1.83
CA GLY A 59 -10.54 11.61 -2.64
C GLY A 59 -11.79 11.19 -1.87
N LEU A 60 -12.17 9.92 -2.03
CA LEU A 60 -13.46 9.40 -1.57
C LEU A 60 -13.74 9.69 -0.09
N LEU A 61 -12.79 9.41 0.82
CA LEU A 61 -12.99 9.61 2.26
C LEU A 61 -13.10 11.09 2.65
N LEU A 62 -12.40 11.99 1.95
CA LEU A 62 -12.51 13.44 2.21
C LEU A 62 -13.79 14.05 1.62
N TRP A 63 -14.29 13.51 0.50
CA TRP A 63 -15.53 13.99 -0.12
C TRP A 63 -16.77 13.43 0.57
N LEU A 64 -16.64 12.26 1.18
CA LEU A 64 -17.74 11.49 1.75
C LEU A 64 -18.66 12.28 2.70
N PRO A 65 -18.20 13.12 3.65
CA PRO A 65 -19.09 13.86 4.52
C PRO A 65 -20.03 14.81 3.77
N VAL A 66 -19.50 15.50 2.77
CA VAL A 66 -20.28 16.44 1.95
C VAL A 66 -21.36 15.68 1.16
N GLU A 67 -20.97 14.56 0.56
CA GLU A 67 -21.88 13.70 -0.20
C GLU A 67 -22.97 13.05 0.68
N LEU A 68 -22.64 12.64 1.90
CA LEU A 68 -23.60 12.08 2.84
C LEU A 68 -24.61 13.13 3.29
N VAL A 69 -24.17 14.36 3.57
CA VAL A 69 -25.06 15.47 3.93
C VAL A 69 -25.98 15.81 2.76
N ALA A 70 -25.47 15.85 1.53
CA ALA A 70 -26.26 16.08 0.33
C ALA A 70 -27.36 15.01 0.12
N ARG A 71 -27.14 13.79 0.64
CA ARG A 71 -28.12 12.68 0.63
C ARG A 71 -29.07 12.67 1.83
N GLY A 72 -29.02 13.70 2.69
CA GLY A 72 -29.92 13.86 3.82
C GLY A 72 -29.47 13.21 5.13
N TYR A 73 -28.23 12.70 5.19
CA TYR A 73 -27.66 12.25 6.47
C TYR A 73 -27.27 13.45 7.34
N SER A 74 -27.32 13.29 8.66
CA SER A 74 -26.98 14.39 9.57
C SER A 74 -25.50 14.77 9.47
N MET A 75 -25.20 16.04 9.70
CA MET A 75 -23.82 16.55 9.76
C MET A 75 -23.05 15.84 10.89
N GLU A 76 -23.70 15.55 12.02
CA GLU A 76 -23.11 14.85 13.16
C GLU A 76 -22.66 13.44 12.79
N LEU A 77 -23.50 12.68 12.07
CA LEU A 77 -23.14 11.35 11.57
C LEU A 77 -21.96 11.45 10.58
N SER A 78 -22.03 12.36 9.64
CA SER A 78 -21.05 12.50 8.57
C SER A 78 -19.67 12.92 9.08
N SER A 79 -19.62 13.90 10.00
CA SER A 79 -18.36 14.32 10.65
C SER A 79 -17.88 13.34 11.71
N GLY A 80 -18.82 12.71 12.43
CA GLY A 80 -18.52 11.68 13.42
C GLY A 80 -17.84 10.45 12.82
N LEU A 81 -18.20 10.05 11.58
CA LEU A 81 -17.52 8.98 10.86
C LEU A 81 -16.05 9.31 10.58
N LEU A 82 -15.72 10.56 10.23
CA LEU A 82 -14.33 10.99 10.07
C LEU A 82 -13.57 11.03 11.39
N ALA A 83 -14.18 11.51 12.47
CA ALA A 83 -13.58 11.51 13.79
C ALA A 83 -13.33 10.07 14.28
N ALA A 84 -14.30 9.18 14.09
CA ALA A 84 -14.16 7.76 14.41
C ALA A 84 -13.04 7.08 13.60
N SER A 85 -12.73 7.57 12.39
CA SER A 85 -11.65 7.04 11.57
C SER A 85 -10.29 7.11 12.28
N ALA A 86 -10.02 8.19 12.99
CA ALA A 86 -8.78 8.35 13.76
C ALA A 86 -8.69 7.35 14.93
N LEU A 87 -9.81 7.08 15.59
CA LEU A 87 -9.88 6.08 16.68
C LEU A 87 -9.74 4.66 16.16
N ILE A 88 -10.30 4.36 14.99
CA ILE A 88 -10.21 3.03 14.35
C ILE A 88 -8.80 2.82 13.78
N ALA A 89 -8.14 3.86 13.29
CA ALA A 89 -6.82 3.77 12.67
C ALA A 89 -5.77 3.20 13.64
N LEU A 90 -5.79 3.63 14.90
CA LEU A 90 -4.77 3.25 15.88
C LEU A 90 -4.76 1.74 16.19
N PRO A 91 -5.86 1.08 16.59
CA PRO A 91 -5.88 -0.37 16.79
C PRO A 91 -5.68 -1.13 15.48
N THR A 92 -6.13 -0.59 14.34
CA THR A 92 -5.94 -1.22 13.02
C THR A 92 -4.46 -1.37 12.68
N VAL A 93 -3.62 -0.36 12.96
CA VAL A 93 -2.18 -0.42 12.68
C VAL A 93 -1.52 -1.58 13.46
N PHE A 94 -1.84 -1.75 14.74
CA PHE A 94 -1.31 -2.84 15.55
C PHE A 94 -1.78 -4.21 15.05
N LEU A 95 -3.07 -4.34 14.74
CA LEU A 95 -3.64 -5.57 14.19
C LEU A 95 -2.98 -5.94 12.87
N VAL A 96 -2.83 -4.98 11.98
CA VAL A 96 -2.20 -5.15 10.66
C VAL A 96 -0.73 -5.54 10.80
N ALA A 97 0.02 -4.89 11.69
CA ALA A 97 1.41 -5.24 11.96
C ALA A 97 1.54 -6.68 12.48
N TRP A 98 0.63 -7.09 13.36
CA TRP A 98 0.59 -8.46 13.88
C TRP A 98 0.27 -9.48 12.77
N ILE A 99 -0.76 -9.23 11.95
CA ILE A 99 -1.15 -10.11 10.83
C ILE A 99 0.00 -10.22 9.82
N TYR A 100 0.64 -9.09 9.48
CA TYR A 100 1.78 -9.04 8.56
C TYR A 100 2.96 -9.88 9.05
N HIS A 101 3.27 -9.79 10.34
CA HIS A 101 4.34 -10.58 10.95
C HIS A 101 3.97 -12.05 11.16
N ALA A 102 2.75 -12.34 11.65
CA ALA A 102 2.36 -13.67 12.10
C ALA A 102 1.88 -14.58 10.97
N TRP A 103 1.31 -14.03 9.88
CA TRP A 103 0.65 -14.83 8.83
C TRP A 103 1.41 -14.79 7.50
N SER A 104 1.35 -13.68 6.75
CA SER A 104 1.92 -13.57 5.41
C SER A 104 2.02 -12.12 4.99
N THR A 105 3.13 -11.71 4.40
CA THR A 105 3.30 -10.35 3.92
C THR A 105 2.43 -10.07 2.69
N LYS A 106 2.41 -11.00 1.73
CA LYS A 106 1.63 -10.89 0.50
C LYS A 106 0.12 -10.97 0.77
N TYR A 107 -0.33 -12.00 1.48
CA TYR A 107 -1.77 -12.23 1.70
C TYR A 107 -2.38 -11.20 2.65
N SER A 108 -1.61 -10.65 3.59
CA SER A 108 -2.05 -9.55 4.44
C SER A 108 -2.34 -8.28 3.64
N LEU A 109 -1.45 -7.92 2.70
CA LEU A 109 -1.69 -6.80 1.80
C LEU A 109 -2.92 -7.05 0.91
N MET A 110 -3.05 -8.26 0.36
CA MET A 110 -4.23 -8.64 -0.43
C MET A 110 -5.52 -8.56 0.39
N LEU A 111 -5.51 -9.01 1.64
CA LEU A 111 -6.65 -8.91 2.54
C LEU A 111 -7.07 -7.45 2.75
N ALA A 112 -6.12 -6.54 2.98
CA ALA A 112 -6.43 -5.12 3.13
C ALA A 112 -7.05 -4.52 1.85
N ILE A 113 -6.57 -4.94 0.67
CA ILE A 113 -7.16 -4.53 -0.62
C ILE A 113 -8.59 -5.09 -0.76
N VAL A 114 -8.84 -6.34 -0.37
CA VAL A 114 -10.18 -6.96 -0.40
C VAL A 114 -11.11 -6.24 0.57
N VAL A 115 -10.67 -5.90 1.77
CA VAL A 115 -11.47 -5.13 2.73
C VAL A 115 -11.82 -3.75 2.17
N THR A 116 -10.87 -3.08 1.49
CA THR A 116 -11.13 -1.81 0.80
C THR A 116 -12.16 -1.98 -0.33
N LEU A 117 -12.04 -3.04 -1.13
CA LEU A 117 -13.02 -3.36 -2.19
C LEU A 117 -14.41 -3.66 -1.61
N ALA A 118 -14.49 -4.36 -0.47
CA ALA A 118 -15.76 -4.58 0.22
C ALA A 118 -16.37 -3.26 0.69
N GLY A 119 -15.56 -2.33 1.20
CA GLY A 119 -15.99 -0.98 1.55
C GLY A 119 -16.51 -0.18 0.34
N LEU A 120 -15.79 -0.22 -0.78
CA LEU A 120 -16.22 0.39 -2.04
C LEU A 120 -17.53 -0.24 -2.55
N GLY A 121 -17.66 -1.56 -2.49
CA GLY A 121 -18.88 -2.28 -2.82
C GLY A 121 -20.06 -1.87 -1.93
N GLY A 122 -19.81 -1.66 -0.63
CA GLY A 122 -20.82 -1.15 0.30
C GLY A 122 -21.25 0.28 -0.01
N VAL A 123 -20.33 1.14 -0.47
CA VAL A 123 -20.67 2.51 -0.97
C VAL A 123 -21.51 2.42 -2.22
N LEU A 124 -21.18 1.53 -3.15
CA LEU A 124 -21.98 1.29 -4.37
C LEU A 124 -23.39 0.78 -4.04
N TRP A 125 -23.48 -0.13 -3.07
CA TRP A 125 -24.77 -0.62 -2.58
C TRP A 125 -25.61 0.53 -2.00
N LEU A 126 -24.99 1.40 -1.18
CA LEU A 126 -25.66 2.56 -0.57
C LEU A 126 -26.17 3.54 -1.65
N ASP A 127 -25.38 3.74 -2.71
CA ASP A 127 -25.74 4.58 -3.84
C ASP A 127 -26.94 4.01 -4.60
N HIS A 128 -26.93 2.71 -4.86
CA HIS A 128 -28.00 2.04 -5.63
C HIS A 128 -29.30 1.89 -4.83
N SER A 129 -29.23 1.60 -3.53
CA SER A 129 -30.40 1.40 -2.67
C SER A 129 -31.10 2.70 -2.28
N GLY A 130 -30.48 3.85 -2.50
CA GLY A 130 -30.99 5.17 -2.13
C GLY A 130 -31.15 5.42 -0.63
N GLY A 131 -30.62 4.51 0.22
CA GLY A 131 -30.69 4.61 1.69
C GLY A 131 -29.94 3.49 2.38
N GLY A 132 -29.84 3.57 3.71
CA GLY A 132 -29.14 2.58 4.52
C GLY A 132 -28.11 3.22 5.47
N SER A 133 -27.40 2.42 6.24
CA SER A 133 -26.36 2.93 7.14
C SER A 133 -25.01 3.02 6.43
N PRO A 134 -24.37 4.20 6.34
CA PRO A 134 -23.05 4.33 5.75
C PRO A 134 -21.91 3.86 6.66
N VAL A 135 -22.20 3.53 7.92
CA VAL A 135 -21.21 3.22 8.96
C VAL A 135 -20.33 2.04 8.57
N LEU A 136 -20.94 0.93 8.17
CA LEU A 136 -20.18 -0.28 7.83
C LEU A 136 -19.30 -0.11 6.57
N PRO A 137 -19.81 0.39 5.43
CA PRO A 137 -18.98 0.67 4.26
C PRO A 137 -17.80 1.60 4.56
N VAL A 138 -18.04 2.66 5.30
CA VAL A 138 -17.00 3.63 5.67
C VAL A 138 -15.98 3.02 6.62
N ALA A 139 -16.40 2.24 7.61
CA ALA A 139 -15.49 1.54 8.51
C ALA A 139 -14.58 0.56 7.74
N LEU A 140 -15.13 -0.19 6.78
CA LEU A 140 -14.34 -1.10 5.93
C LEU A 140 -13.34 -0.33 5.07
N LEU A 141 -13.73 0.82 4.50
CA LEU A 141 -12.81 1.69 3.75
C LEU A 141 -11.66 2.18 4.62
N ILE A 142 -11.95 2.63 5.84
CA ILE A 142 -10.96 3.13 6.79
C ILE A 142 -9.99 2.02 7.20
N VAL A 143 -10.51 0.87 7.62
CA VAL A 143 -9.68 -0.28 8.04
C VAL A 143 -8.84 -0.80 6.88
N GLY A 144 -9.44 -0.99 5.71
CA GLY A 144 -8.75 -1.48 4.53
C GLY A 144 -7.66 -0.52 4.06
N SER A 145 -7.96 0.77 3.94
CA SER A 145 -6.99 1.76 3.47
C SER A 145 -5.84 1.98 4.46
N ASN A 146 -6.10 1.99 5.77
CA ASN A 146 -5.05 2.03 6.79
C ASN A 146 -4.20 0.76 6.75
N GLY A 147 -4.81 -0.39 6.53
CA GLY A 147 -4.10 -1.66 6.32
C GLY A 147 -3.19 -1.62 5.09
N ILE A 148 -3.67 -1.10 3.97
CA ILE A 148 -2.85 -0.97 2.75
C ILE A 148 -1.61 -0.14 3.03
N ILE A 149 -1.72 1.08 3.56
CA ILE A 149 -0.56 1.95 3.72
C ILE A 149 0.43 1.42 4.76
N ALA A 150 -0.05 0.78 5.82
CA ALA A 150 0.81 0.18 6.84
C ALA A 150 1.68 -0.95 6.27
N MET A 151 1.19 -1.70 5.28
CA MET A 151 1.89 -2.85 4.70
C MET A 151 2.57 -2.55 3.36
N LEU A 152 2.09 -1.58 2.60
CA LEU A 152 2.54 -1.33 1.22
C LEU A 152 4.02 -1.00 1.12
N LEU A 153 4.51 -0.06 1.95
CA LEU A 153 5.90 0.37 1.90
C LEU A 153 6.87 -0.67 2.48
N PRO A 154 6.60 -1.32 3.63
CA PRO A 154 7.39 -2.46 4.09
C PRO A 154 7.45 -3.59 3.05
N TYR A 155 6.30 -3.99 2.50
CA TYR A 155 6.24 -5.02 1.46
C TYR A 155 7.02 -4.63 0.19
N ALA A 156 6.97 -3.37 -0.22
CA ALA A 156 7.78 -2.87 -1.31
C ALA A 156 9.28 -2.97 -0.99
N ALA A 157 9.69 -2.55 0.21
CA ALA A 157 11.09 -2.62 0.65
C ALA A 157 11.62 -4.07 0.67
N GLU A 158 10.80 -5.04 1.05
CA GLU A 158 11.15 -6.45 1.05
C GLU A 158 11.12 -7.09 -0.35
N SER A 159 10.28 -6.56 -1.25
CA SER A 159 10.03 -7.13 -2.57
C SER A 159 11.07 -6.78 -3.63
N PHE A 160 11.88 -5.73 -3.41
CA PHE A 160 12.87 -5.26 -4.39
C PHE A 160 14.30 -5.46 -3.91
N PRO A 161 15.25 -5.80 -4.83
CA PRO A 161 16.66 -5.98 -4.52
C PRO A 161 17.28 -4.75 -3.86
N LEU A 162 18.26 -4.94 -2.98
CA LEU A 162 18.96 -3.88 -2.24
C LEU A 162 19.42 -2.72 -3.13
N ARG A 163 19.95 -3.04 -4.31
CA ARG A 163 20.50 -2.08 -5.28
C ARG A 163 19.50 -1.02 -5.73
N ILE A 164 18.21 -1.36 -5.82
CA ILE A 164 17.17 -0.47 -6.34
C ILE A 164 16.03 -0.24 -5.33
N ARG A 165 16.09 -0.88 -4.16
CA ARG A 165 15.05 -0.85 -3.12
C ARG A 165 14.58 0.57 -2.80
N GLY A 166 15.50 1.48 -2.49
CA GLY A 166 15.17 2.86 -2.18
C GLY A 166 14.45 3.59 -3.33
N ARG A 167 14.90 3.35 -4.58
CA ARG A 167 14.28 3.96 -5.76
C ARG A 167 12.88 3.40 -6.02
N ALA A 168 12.69 2.08 -5.91
CA ALA A 168 11.39 1.44 -6.10
C ALA A 168 10.41 1.84 -5.00
N THR A 169 10.84 1.85 -3.74
CA THR A 169 10.00 2.25 -2.60
C THR A 169 9.64 3.73 -2.68
N GLY A 170 10.60 4.59 -3.02
CA GLY A 170 10.36 6.02 -3.25
C GLY A 170 9.38 6.29 -4.39
N TRP A 171 9.48 5.53 -5.49
CA TRP A 171 8.53 5.60 -6.59
C TRP A 171 7.10 5.22 -6.14
N ILE A 172 6.95 4.12 -5.42
CA ILE A 172 5.64 3.67 -4.90
C ILE A 172 5.07 4.70 -3.92
N ALA A 173 5.89 5.27 -3.05
CA ALA A 173 5.49 6.36 -2.18
C ALA A 173 5.04 7.60 -2.96
N ALA A 174 5.73 7.97 -4.05
CA ALA A 174 5.31 9.04 -4.95
C ALA A 174 3.96 8.73 -5.63
N CYS A 175 3.75 7.49 -6.08
CA CYS A 175 2.47 7.06 -6.65
C CYS A 175 1.31 7.22 -5.67
N SER A 176 1.51 6.99 -4.37
CA SER A 176 0.46 7.21 -3.37
C SER A 176 0.07 8.69 -3.24
N LYS A 177 1.02 9.60 -3.36
CA LYS A 177 0.76 11.04 -3.37
C LYS A 177 0.15 11.50 -4.68
N LEU A 178 0.54 10.88 -5.80
CA LEU A 178 -0.05 11.16 -7.11
C LEU A 178 -1.57 10.87 -7.10
N GLY A 179 -2.01 9.74 -6.52
CA GLY A 179 -3.42 9.44 -6.34
C GLY A 179 -4.17 10.54 -5.58
N GLY A 180 -3.57 11.05 -4.49
CA GLY A 180 -4.10 12.17 -3.73
C GLY A 180 -4.17 13.47 -4.54
N VAL A 181 -3.10 13.79 -5.27
CA VAL A 181 -3.05 14.99 -6.13
C VAL A 181 -4.14 14.94 -7.20
N LEU A 182 -4.33 13.79 -7.86
CA LEU A 182 -5.40 13.60 -8.86
C LEU A 182 -6.77 13.85 -8.24
N ALA A 183 -7.05 13.31 -7.04
CA ALA A 183 -8.29 13.56 -6.33
C ALA A 183 -8.52 15.05 -6.02
N GLN A 184 -7.47 15.75 -5.56
CA GLN A 184 -7.58 17.18 -5.22
C GLN A 184 -7.73 18.07 -6.47
N ILE A 185 -7.11 17.71 -7.59
CA ILE A 185 -7.32 18.42 -8.87
C ILE A 185 -8.79 18.33 -9.27
N LEU A 186 -9.43 17.18 -9.17
CA LEU A 186 -10.85 17.02 -9.43
C LEU A 186 -11.72 17.88 -8.49
N SER A 187 -11.33 17.95 -7.22
CA SER A 187 -12.00 18.79 -6.23
C SER A 187 -11.91 20.29 -6.58
N ILE A 188 -10.72 20.77 -6.91
CA ILE A 188 -10.49 22.19 -7.29
C ILE A 188 -11.25 22.53 -8.58
N ALA A 189 -11.31 21.62 -9.53
CA ALA A 189 -12.04 21.81 -10.78
C ALA A 189 -13.58 21.74 -10.60
N ALA A 190 -14.08 21.56 -9.37
CA ALA A 190 -15.49 21.31 -9.06
C ALA A 190 -16.09 20.13 -9.85
N MET A 191 -15.24 19.17 -10.22
CA MET A 191 -15.59 17.97 -10.97
C MET A 191 -15.63 16.72 -10.08
N ILE A 192 -16.09 16.89 -8.82
CA ILE A 192 -16.22 15.75 -7.90
C ILE A 192 -17.33 14.85 -8.46
N PRO A 193 -17.02 13.59 -8.85
CA PRO A 193 -18.04 12.70 -9.36
C PRO A 193 -19.00 12.29 -8.25
N ALA A 194 -20.25 11.97 -8.59
CA ALA A 194 -21.21 11.41 -7.65
C ALA A 194 -20.60 10.19 -6.92
N LEU A 195 -21.07 9.94 -5.70
CA LEU A 195 -20.51 8.92 -4.79
C LEU A 195 -20.34 7.53 -5.45
N GLY A 196 -21.37 7.07 -6.15
CA GLY A 196 -21.32 5.79 -6.87
C GLY A 196 -20.32 5.79 -8.02
N THR A 197 -20.25 6.88 -8.81
CA THR A 197 -19.26 7.01 -9.88
C THR A 197 -17.85 7.00 -9.32
N SER A 198 -17.60 7.76 -8.25
CA SER A 198 -16.30 7.78 -7.55
C SER A 198 -15.91 6.40 -7.07
N ALA A 199 -16.85 5.67 -6.46
CA ALA A 199 -16.62 4.32 -5.97
C ALA A 199 -16.27 3.34 -7.12
N TRP A 200 -16.97 3.40 -8.26
CA TRP A 200 -16.68 2.58 -9.44
C TRP A 200 -15.30 2.88 -10.05
N VAL A 201 -15.00 4.17 -10.24
CA VAL A 201 -13.72 4.63 -10.81
C VAL A 201 -12.53 4.15 -9.97
N ILE A 202 -12.71 4.03 -8.66
CA ILE A 202 -11.67 3.55 -7.76
C ILE A 202 -11.70 2.01 -7.64
N ALA A 203 -12.88 1.38 -7.59
CA ALA A 203 -13.01 -0.07 -7.41
C ALA A 203 -12.39 -0.87 -8.55
N LEU A 204 -12.60 -0.46 -9.80
CA LEU A 204 -12.08 -1.16 -10.97
C LEU A 204 -10.54 -1.25 -10.97
N PRO A 205 -9.78 -0.14 -10.86
CA PRO A 205 -8.32 -0.24 -10.80
C PRO A 205 -7.83 -0.89 -9.49
N THR A 206 -8.57 -0.79 -8.38
CA THR A 206 -8.24 -1.50 -7.14
C THR A 206 -8.38 -3.01 -7.30
N GLY A 207 -9.41 -3.47 -7.99
CA GLY A 207 -9.59 -4.88 -8.36
C GLY A 207 -8.48 -5.38 -9.29
N LEU A 208 -8.09 -4.58 -10.29
CA LEU A 208 -6.94 -4.88 -11.14
C LEU A 208 -5.64 -4.94 -10.32
N ALA A 209 -5.44 -4.01 -9.39
CA ALA A 209 -4.29 -4.02 -8.50
C ALA A 209 -4.21 -5.29 -7.66
N LEU A 210 -5.35 -5.77 -7.13
CA LEU A 210 -5.43 -7.05 -6.41
C LEU A 210 -4.98 -8.22 -7.29
N LEU A 211 -5.47 -8.29 -8.52
CA LEU A 211 -5.10 -9.33 -9.49
C LEU A 211 -3.61 -9.28 -9.83
N LEU A 212 -3.05 -8.08 -10.00
CA LEU A 212 -1.63 -7.89 -10.28
C LEU A 212 -0.77 -8.28 -9.07
N VAL A 213 -1.16 -7.93 -7.84
CA VAL A 213 -0.47 -8.36 -6.61
C VAL A 213 -0.55 -9.88 -6.46
N TRP A 214 -1.70 -10.48 -6.73
CA TRP A 214 -1.85 -11.93 -6.73
C TRP A 214 -0.90 -12.60 -7.74
N ARG A 215 -0.81 -12.07 -8.95
CA ARG A 215 -0.03 -12.64 -10.07
C ARG A 215 1.47 -12.42 -9.94
N TYR A 216 1.90 -11.23 -9.52
CA TYR A 216 3.30 -10.80 -9.52
C TYR A 216 3.91 -10.64 -8.13
N GLY A 217 3.09 -10.51 -7.09
CA GLY A 217 3.56 -10.43 -5.71
C GLY A 217 4.21 -11.73 -5.28
N LYS A 218 5.35 -11.63 -4.56
CA LYS A 218 6.04 -12.77 -3.95
C LYS A 218 5.85 -12.71 -2.44
N GLU A 219 5.79 -13.89 -1.78
CA GLU A 219 5.83 -13.98 -0.33
C GLU A 219 7.25 -13.67 0.15
N THR A 220 7.36 -12.75 1.11
CA THR A 220 8.66 -12.31 1.64
C THR A 220 8.90 -12.79 3.07
N ARG A 221 7.87 -13.28 3.76
CA ARG A 221 7.96 -13.75 5.13
C ARG A 221 8.97 -14.89 5.29
N GLY A 222 9.86 -14.75 6.30
CA GLY A 222 10.83 -15.78 6.66
C GLY A 222 11.95 -15.99 5.64
N ARG A 223 12.08 -15.13 4.64
CA ARG A 223 13.19 -15.15 3.69
C ARG A 223 14.27 -14.16 4.11
N ASP A 224 15.53 -14.59 4.06
CA ASP A 224 16.65 -13.65 4.21
C ASP A 224 16.61 -12.68 3.01
N LEU A 225 16.85 -11.40 3.30
CA LEU A 225 16.93 -10.36 2.27
C LEU A 225 17.99 -10.67 1.20
N ARG A 226 19.04 -11.42 1.58
CA ARG A 226 20.09 -11.89 0.67
C ARG A 226 19.59 -12.95 -0.29
N ASP A 227 18.71 -13.85 0.17
CA ASP A 227 18.11 -14.91 -0.67
C ASP A 227 17.09 -14.31 -1.66
N LEU A 228 16.42 -13.24 -1.25
CA LEU A 228 15.52 -12.49 -2.14
C LEU A 228 16.28 -11.75 -3.24
N ASP A 229 17.52 -11.32 -2.97
CA ASP A 229 18.41 -10.70 -3.96
C ASP A 229 18.98 -11.73 -4.97
N ALA A 230 19.15 -13.00 -4.57
CA ALA A 230 19.70 -14.06 -5.41
C ALA A 230 18.65 -14.74 -6.31
N GLY A 231 17.37 -14.66 -5.97
CA GLY A 231 16.26 -15.36 -6.65
C GLY A 231 15.29 -14.45 -7.43
N GLY A 232 15.67 -13.20 -7.71
CA GLY A 232 14.87 -12.19 -8.40
C GLY A 232 15.00 -12.18 -9.92
#